data_e55cbc3c98f07a6458e7d8caaf01a13c
#
_entry.id   e55cbc3c98f07a6458e7d8caaf01a13c
#
_cell.length_a   1.000
_cell.length_b   1.000
_cell.length_c   1.000
_cell.angle_alpha   90.00
_cell.angle_beta   90.00
_cell.angle_gamma   90.00
#
_symmetry.space_group_name_H-M   'P 1'
#
loop_
_entity.id
_entity.type
_entity.pdbx_description
1 polymer ?
#
loop_
_entity_poly.entity_id
_entity_poly.type
_entity_poly.pdbx_seq_one_letter_code
_entity_poly.pdbx_strand_id
1 'polypeptide(L)'
;IGTFSMVLLARDLFKDQYGESKPVIFLAGFAYGILNVFPAFGIPFASVPLVVYLLRKIYRSPSAGWYLLLFLYPLLSYFSYFGLFILGYLAIAFVILWIRDRKFPLRMILSLIVLSAGYILFEYRLFGTMLFGNEETIRSTMEAGSFTGGEIVKTMVDGFRQGMFHAESIHTYLVMPVCLLYFLFLNVSYIRKGNTKGIFHDGYNLLMVLLVFNSVVYGIYYLEPFRSLIEKIVPPLKGWQFNRTIFFNPFVWYLAFLVVLVRLYQEKKKWLCILTDLLAVAAVLLIVFSGTRYNDLYHTCVAKAYEILKGKESNDLSYGEFYSEELFAKAKEDIGYNGEWSAAYGFHPAILEYNGISTLDGYLGFYSQDYKDRFRKVIAPALSQNAASAEYFDTWGARAY
;
A
#
# COMPACT_ATOMS: atom_id res chain seq x y z
N ILE A 1 1.64 -13.18 -5.10
CA ILE A 1 0.70 -12.99 -3.96
C ILE A 1 -0.55 -12.26 -4.45
N GLY A 2 -0.44 -11.08 -5.09
CA GLY A 2 -1.58 -10.24 -5.49
C GLY A 2 -2.59 -10.96 -6.39
N THR A 3 -2.14 -11.54 -7.48
CA THR A 3 -3.00 -12.32 -8.39
C THR A 3 -3.73 -13.44 -7.67
N PHE A 4 -2.98 -14.25 -6.92
CA PHE A 4 -3.54 -15.39 -6.20
C PHE A 4 -4.59 -14.97 -5.16
N SER A 5 -4.28 -13.97 -4.34
CA SER A 5 -5.19 -13.48 -3.31
C SER A 5 -6.45 -12.82 -3.89
N MET A 6 -6.31 -12.10 -5.01
CA MET A 6 -7.46 -11.51 -5.71
C MET A 6 -8.36 -12.59 -6.32
N VAL A 7 -7.77 -13.62 -6.94
CA VAL A 7 -8.54 -14.76 -7.49
C VAL A 7 -9.25 -15.55 -6.39
N LEU A 8 -8.59 -15.79 -5.23
CA LEU A 8 -9.24 -16.44 -4.08
C LEU A 8 -10.41 -15.61 -3.56
N LEU A 9 -10.23 -14.31 -3.42
CA LEU A 9 -11.32 -13.40 -3.01
C LEU A 9 -12.46 -13.41 -4.02
N ALA A 10 -12.17 -13.31 -5.30
CA ALA A 10 -13.18 -13.35 -6.36
C ALA A 10 -13.95 -14.69 -6.37
N ARG A 11 -13.24 -15.81 -6.21
CA ARG A 11 -13.89 -17.12 -6.08
C ARG A 11 -14.86 -17.18 -4.90
N ASP A 12 -14.53 -16.56 -3.77
CA ASP A 12 -15.43 -16.51 -2.62
C ASP A 12 -16.61 -15.53 -2.82
N LEU A 13 -16.38 -14.43 -3.52
CA LEU A 13 -17.41 -13.43 -3.85
C LEU A 13 -18.44 -13.97 -4.84
N PHE A 14 -18.00 -14.63 -5.89
CA PHE A 14 -18.81 -15.00 -7.07
C PHE A 14 -19.09 -16.51 -7.17
N LYS A 15 -18.83 -17.29 -6.17
CA LYS A 15 -19.06 -18.74 -6.05
C LYS A 15 -19.64 -19.46 -7.29
N ASP A 16 -20.95 -19.35 -7.51
CA ASP A 16 -21.69 -20.04 -8.59
C ASP A 16 -21.37 -19.51 -10.00
N GLN A 17 -20.88 -18.27 -10.06
CA GLN A 17 -20.57 -17.57 -11.30
C GLN A 17 -19.08 -17.65 -11.68
N TYR A 18 -18.28 -18.17 -10.74
CA TYR A 18 -16.82 -18.24 -10.90
C TYR A 18 -16.42 -19.11 -12.11
N GLY A 19 -17.10 -20.23 -12.31
CA GLY A 19 -16.77 -21.18 -13.36
C GLY A 19 -16.76 -20.58 -14.78
N GLU A 20 -17.80 -19.82 -15.10
CA GLU A 20 -17.96 -19.17 -16.40
C GLU A 20 -17.04 -17.95 -16.57
N SER A 21 -16.80 -17.20 -15.49
CA SER A 21 -16.05 -15.93 -15.50
C SER A 21 -14.56 -16.10 -15.21
N LYS A 22 -14.03 -17.33 -15.15
CA LYS A 22 -12.63 -17.61 -14.79
C LYS A 22 -11.61 -16.79 -15.58
N PRO A 23 -11.68 -16.68 -16.93
CA PRO A 23 -10.67 -15.94 -17.67
C PRO A 23 -10.60 -14.46 -17.26
N VAL A 24 -11.75 -13.81 -17.18
CA VAL A 24 -11.86 -12.39 -16.78
C VAL A 24 -11.40 -12.17 -15.35
N ILE A 25 -11.76 -13.07 -14.42
CA ILE A 25 -11.32 -13.03 -13.03
C ILE A 25 -9.80 -13.18 -12.93
N PHE A 26 -9.23 -14.10 -13.70
CA PHE A 26 -7.78 -14.30 -13.72
C PHE A 26 -7.07 -13.07 -14.28
N LEU A 27 -7.50 -12.53 -15.42
CA LEU A 27 -6.88 -11.36 -16.05
C LEU A 27 -6.98 -10.12 -15.14
N ALA A 28 -8.15 -9.85 -14.56
CA ALA A 28 -8.30 -8.73 -13.62
C ALA A 28 -7.47 -8.91 -12.35
N GLY A 29 -7.41 -10.14 -11.83
CA GLY A 29 -6.54 -10.48 -10.69
C GLY A 29 -5.06 -10.38 -11.04
N PHE A 30 -4.69 -10.75 -12.27
CA PHE A 30 -3.32 -10.61 -12.77
C PHE A 30 -2.93 -9.15 -12.94
N ALA A 31 -3.81 -8.31 -13.51
CA ALA A 31 -3.61 -6.86 -13.58
C ALA A 31 -3.32 -6.27 -12.20
N TYR A 32 -4.13 -6.61 -11.18
CA TYR A 32 -3.82 -6.20 -9.80
C TYR A 32 -2.49 -6.73 -9.30
N GLY A 33 -2.16 -7.99 -9.61
CA GLY A 33 -0.96 -8.66 -9.12
C GLY A 33 0.36 -8.12 -9.68
N ILE A 34 0.32 -7.51 -10.87
CA ILE A 34 1.47 -6.85 -11.51
C ILE A 34 1.48 -5.34 -11.29
N LEU A 35 0.50 -4.80 -10.55
CA LEU A 35 0.43 -3.38 -10.23
C LEU A 35 1.56 -3.01 -9.28
N ASN A 36 2.61 -2.43 -9.81
CA ASN A 36 3.78 -2.02 -9.04
C ASN A 36 3.58 -0.59 -8.55
N VAL A 37 3.11 -0.45 -7.31
CA VAL A 37 2.74 0.85 -6.73
C VAL A 37 3.94 1.50 -6.05
N PHE A 38 4.63 0.74 -5.20
CA PHE A 38 5.85 1.16 -4.50
C PHE A 38 6.63 -0.08 -4.02
N PRO A 39 7.89 -0.28 -4.43
CA PRO A 39 8.63 -1.52 -4.17
C PRO A 39 8.70 -1.92 -2.70
N ALA A 40 8.95 -0.95 -1.80
CA ALA A 40 9.05 -1.20 -0.36
C ALA A 40 7.74 -1.72 0.27
N PHE A 41 6.60 -1.48 -0.37
CA PHE A 41 5.27 -1.89 0.10
C PHE A 41 4.60 -2.92 -0.81
N GLY A 42 5.36 -3.50 -1.73
CA GLY A 42 4.83 -4.43 -2.74
C GLY A 42 4.05 -5.61 -2.14
N ILE A 43 4.62 -6.29 -1.15
CA ILE A 43 3.97 -7.42 -0.46
C ILE A 43 2.73 -6.98 0.34
N PRO A 44 2.79 -5.93 1.20
CA PRO A 44 1.61 -5.40 1.86
C PRO A 44 0.47 -5.04 0.91
N PHE A 45 0.74 -4.30 -0.17
CA PHE A 45 -0.28 -3.97 -1.18
C PHE A 45 -0.88 -5.24 -1.81
N ALA A 46 -0.02 -6.17 -2.25
CA ALA A 46 -0.43 -7.41 -2.89
C ALA A 46 -1.25 -8.33 -1.96
N SER A 47 -1.05 -8.23 -0.64
CA SER A 47 -1.70 -9.08 0.35
C SER A 47 -3.08 -8.60 0.82
N VAL A 48 -3.48 -7.36 0.51
CA VAL A 48 -4.77 -6.80 0.96
C VAL A 48 -5.98 -7.68 0.58
N PRO A 49 -6.10 -8.23 -0.65
CA PRO A 49 -7.20 -9.14 -0.96
C PRO A 49 -7.22 -10.39 -0.09
N LEU A 50 -6.05 -10.87 0.37
CA LEU A 50 -5.94 -12.05 1.22
C LEU A 50 -6.57 -11.82 2.60
N VAL A 51 -6.28 -10.70 3.26
CA VAL A 51 -6.89 -10.42 4.57
C VAL A 51 -8.41 -10.28 4.45
N VAL A 52 -8.89 -9.63 3.40
CA VAL A 52 -10.35 -9.54 3.13
C VAL A 52 -10.95 -10.93 2.92
N TYR A 53 -10.28 -11.79 2.17
CA TYR A 53 -10.71 -13.19 1.97
C TYR A 53 -10.75 -13.96 3.30
N LEU A 54 -9.70 -13.88 4.13
CA LEU A 54 -9.65 -14.56 5.43
C LEU A 54 -10.77 -14.10 6.37
N LEU A 55 -10.98 -12.80 6.48
CA LEU A 55 -12.06 -12.23 7.30
C LEU A 55 -13.44 -12.69 6.83
N ARG A 56 -13.66 -12.76 5.50
CA ARG A 56 -14.93 -13.29 4.95
C ARG A 56 -15.11 -14.78 5.24
N LYS A 57 -14.02 -15.58 5.17
CA LYS A 57 -14.08 -17.01 5.55
C LYS A 57 -14.44 -17.19 7.02
N ILE A 58 -13.78 -16.45 7.92
CA ILE A 58 -14.08 -16.49 9.36
C ILE A 58 -15.51 -16.06 9.63
N TYR A 59 -15.98 -15.00 8.99
CA TYR A 59 -17.35 -14.52 9.18
C TYR A 59 -18.41 -15.57 8.79
N ARG A 60 -18.21 -16.26 7.66
CA ARG A 60 -19.16 -17.24 7.11
C ARG A 60 -19.04 -18.62 7.75
N SER A 61 -17.82 -19.13 7.84
CA SER A 61 -17.50 -20.49 8.28
C SER A 61 -16.21 -20.52 9.09
N PRO A 62 -16.25 -20.15 10.38
CA PRO A 62 -15.05 -20.07 11.21
C PRO A 62 -14.42 -21.43 11.41
N SER A 63 -13.11 -21.47 11.40
CA SER A 63 -12.30 -22.63 11.79
C SER A 63 -11.00 -22.17 12.43
N ALA A 64 -10.37 -23.00 13.25
CA ALA A 64 -9.08 -22.69 13.87
C ALA A 64 -8.00 -22.36 12.81
N GLY A 65 -8.02 -23.06 11.66
CA GLY A 65 -7.07 -22.81 10.58
C GLY A 65 -7.19 -21.38 9.98
N TRP A 66 -8.42 -20.86 9.84
CA TRP A 66 -8.59 -19.48 9.35
C TRP A 66 -8.11 -18.45 10.35
N TYR A 67 -8.32 -18.66 11.64
CA TYR A 67 -7.78 -17.78 12.69
C TYR A 67 -6.25 -17.87 12.76
N LEU A 68 -5.66 -19.06 12.57
CA LEU A 68 -4.20 -19.22 12.50
C LEU A 68 -3.62 -18.45 11.28
N LEU A 69 -4.23 -18.57 10.12
CA LEU A 69 -3.79 -17.82 8.93
C LEU A 69 -3.96 -16.30 9.13
N LEU A 70 -5.01 -15.86 9.80
CA LEU A 70 -5.19 -14.45 10.16
C LEU A 70 -4.12 -13.97 11.16
N PHE A 71 -3.77 -14.79 12.14
CA PHE A 71 -2.68 -14.51 13.09
C PHE A 71 -1.32 -14.37 12.40
N LEU A 72 -1.07 -15.15 11.35
CA LEU A 72 0.17 -15.13 10.56
C LEU A 72 0.19 -14.01 9.49
N TYR A 73 -0.95 -13.39 9.19
CA TYR A 73 -1.05 -12.37 8.16
C TYR A 73 -0.08 -11.18 8.36
N PRO A 74 0.25 -10.71 9.56
CA PRO A 74 1.24 -9.66 9.80
C PRO A 74 2.63 -9.93 9.20
N LEU A 75 3.00 -11.18 8.90
CA LEU A 75 4.21 -11.51 8.14
C LEU A 75 4.21 -10.95 6.70
N LEU A 76 3.03 -10.60 6.18
CA LEU A 76 2.85 -10.02 4.86
C LEU A 76 2.50 -8.52 4.91
N SER A 77 2.49 -7.91 6.10
CA SER A 77 2.00 -6.56 6.29
C SER A 77 2.74 -5.86 7.43
N TYR A 78 2.91 -4.54 7.34
CA TYR A 78 3.51 -3.74 8.41
C TYR A 78 2.43 -3.04 9.23
N PHE A 79 2.53 -3.09 10.56
CA PHE A 79 1.56 -2.44 11.45
C PHE A 79 1.47 -0.93 11.20
N SER A 80 2.62 -0.25 11.15
CA SER A 80 2.70 1.20 11.03
C SER A 80 2.19 1.76 9.71
N TYR A 81 2.17 0.96 8.63
CA TYR A 81 1.75 1.40 7.30
C TYR A 81 0.37 0.86 6.90
N PHE A 82 0.05 -0.38 7.28
CA PHE A 82 -1.17 -1.06 6.85
C PHE A 82 -1.97 -1.63 8.02
N GLY A 83 -1.31 -2.20 9.03
CA GLY A 83 -1.97 -2.96 10.08
C GLY A 83 -2.95 -2.14 10.90
N LEU A 84 -2.55 -0.93 11.31
CA LEU A 84 -3.43 -0.04 12.08
C LEU A 84 -4.71 0.31 11.28
N PHE A 85 -4.59 0.53 9.98
CA PHE A 85 -5.75 0.80 9.11
C PHE A 85 -6.61 -0.45 8.90
N ILE A 86 -6.00 -1.62 8.71
CA ILE A 86 -6.73 -2.90 8.59
C ILE A 86 -7.54 -3.15 9.88
N LEU A 87 -6.93 -2.95 11.04
CA LEU A 87 -7.62 -3.05 12.34
C LEU A 87 -8.74 -2.00 12.45
N GLY A 88 -8.50 -0.77 12.00
CA GLY A 88 -9.50 0.29 11.95
C GLY A 88 -10.70 -0.06 11.07
N TYR A 89 -10.47 -0.53 9.85
CA TYR A 89 -11.56 -1.01 8.98
C TYR A 89 -12.30 -2.21 9.56
N LEU A 90 -11.58 -3.13 10.20
CA LEU A 90 -12.21 -4.27 10.86
C LEU A 90 -13.06 -3.84 12.05
N ALA A 91 -12.61 -2.86 12.84
CA ALA A 91 -13.39 -2.26 13.92
C ALA A 91 -14.64 -1.54 13.39
N ILE A 92 -14.53 -0.77 12.32
CA ILE A 92 -15.67 -0.14 11.65
C ILE A 92 -16.65 -1.22 11.15
N ALA A 93 -16.17 -2.26 10.50
CA ALA A 93 -16.98 -3.36 10.02
C ALA A 93 -17.70 -4.09 11.19
N PHE A 94 -17.01 -4.28 12.32
CA PHE A 94 -17.59 -4.82 13.54
C PHE A 94 -18.78 -3.98 14.02
N VAL A 95 -18.61 -2.66 14.11
CA VAL A 95 -19.68 -1.74 14.55
C VAL A 95 -20.86 -1.75 13.57
N ILE A 96 -20.58 -1.67 12.26
CA ILE A 96 -21.62 -1.71 11.23
C ILE A 96 -22.44 -3.01 11.30
N LEU A 97 -21.77 -4.15 11.43
CA LEU A 97 -22.45 -5.45 11.54
C LEU A 97 -23.26 -5.55 12.82
N TRP A 98 -22.75 -5.05 13.94
CA TRP A 98 -23.46 -5.04 15.21
C TRP A 98 -24.75 -4.22 15.14
N ILE A 99 -24.68 -3.02 14.58
CA ILE A 99 -25.85 -2.13 14.41
C ILE A 99 -26.86 -2.75 13.44
N ARG A 100 -26.39 -3.27 12.30
CA ARG A 100 -27.24 -3.84 11.25
C ARG A 100 -27.97 -5.09 11.69
N ASP A 101 -27.24 -6.03 12.27
CA ASP A 101 -27.77 -7.37 12.58
C ASP A 101 -28.37 -7.44 14.00
N ARG A 102 -28.19 -6.39 14.80
CA ARG A 102 -28.58 -6.29 16.21
C ARG A 102 -28.13 -7.49 17.05
N LYS A 103 -27.06 -8.14 16.63
CA LYS A 103 -26.39 -9.27 17.29
C LYS A 103 -24.93 -8.97 17.43
N PHE A 104 -24.37 -9.31 18.61
CA PHE A 104 -22.94 -9.11 18.84
C PHE A 104 -22.10 -9.99 17.89
N PRO A 105 -21.28 -9.41 17.00
CA PRO A 105 -20.53 -10.14 16.00
C PRO A 105 -19.24 -10.74 16.58
N LEU A 106 -19.37 -11.76 17.46
CA LEU A 106 -18.27 -12.39 18.19
C LEU A 106 -17.11 -12.78 17.26
N ARG A 107 -17.40 -13.29 16.05
CA ARG A 107 -16.36 -13.70 15.09
C ARG A 107 -15.47 -12.53 14.65
N MET A 108 -16.05 -11.34 14.53
CA MET A 108 -15.32 -10.14 14.10
C MET A 108 -14.44 -9.59 15.23
N ILE A 109 -14.94 -9.58 16.48
CA ILE A 109 -14.11 -9.15 17.62
C ILE A 109 -12.97 -10.15 17.88
N LEU A 110 -13.22 -11.47 17.75
CA LEU A 110 -12.15 -12.46 17.82
C LEU A 110 -11.12 -12.27 16.70
N SER A 111 -11.56 -11.94 15.48
CA SER A 111 -10.65 -11.62 14.39
C SER A 111 -9.81 -10.39 14.70
N LEU A 112 -10.39 -9.36 15.30
CA LEU A 112 -9.67 -8.17 15.73
C LEU A 112 -8.60 -8.50 16.76
N ILE A 113 -8.94 -9.28 17.78
CA ILE A 113 -8.02 -9.72 18.84
C ILE A 113 -6.89 -10.56 18.25
N VAL A 114 -7.20 -11.56 17.43
CA VAL A 114 -6.21 -12.47 16.83
C VAL A 114 -5.24 -11.71 15.91
N LEU A 115 -5.77 -10.83 15.08
CA LEU A 115 -4.93 -10.02 14.18
C LEU A 115 -4.05 -9.04 14.96
N SER A 116 -4.60 -8.40 15.99
CA SER A 116 -3.82 -7.51 16.88
C SER A 116 -2.72 -8.28 17.60
N ALA A 117 -3.00 -9.48 18.13
CA ALA A 117 -2.01 -10.34 18.76
C ALA A 117 -0.89 -10.72 17.78
N GLY A 118 -1.22 -11.01 16.53
CA GLY A 118 -0.24 -11.26 15.47
C GLY A 118 0.68 -10.05 15.25
N TYR A 119 0.12 -8.85 15.07
CA TYR A 119 0.93 -7.63 14.92
C TYR A 119 1.83 -7.37 16.14
N ILE A 120 1.30 -7.50 17.36
CA ILE A 120 2.09 -7.31 18.59
C ILE A 120 3.25 -8.30 18.64
N LEU A 121 3.01 -9.57 18.30
CA LEU A 121 4.04 -10.59 18.36
C LEU A 121 5.15 -10.37 17.31
N PHE A 122 4.75 -10.14 16.06
CA PHE A 122 5.71 -10.03 14.95
C PHE A 122 6.44 -8.68 14.91
N GLU A 123 5.82 -7.62 15.43
CA GLU A 123 6.44 -6.29 15.54
C GLU A 123 6.67 -5.89 17.01
N TYR A 124 6.99 -6.83 17.89
CA TYR A 124 7.12 -6.61 19.35
C TYR A 124 8.08 -5.48 19.71
N ARG A 125 9.12 -5.24 18.90
CA ARG A 125 10.07 -4.13 19.09
C ARG A 125 9.39 -2.77 18.90
N LEU A 126 8.56 -2.64 17.87
CA LEU A 126 7.78 -1.43 17.64
C LEU A 126 6.87 -1.13 18.83
N PHE A 127 6.10 -2.13 19.28
CA PHE A 127 5.20 -1.96 20.41
C PHE A 127 5.95 -1.73 21.71
N GLY A 128 7.09 -2.39 21.91
CA GLY A 128 7.98 -2.15 23.05
C GLY A 128 8.46 -0.71 23.09
N THR A 129 8.94 -0.16 21.98
CA THR A 129 9.37 1.24 21.89
C THR A 129 8.21 2.21 22.09
N MET A 130 7.04 1.95 21.52
CA MET A 130 5.86 2.82 21.64
C MET A 130 5.28 2.87 23.07
N LEU A 131 5.30 1.74 23.80
CA LEU A 131 4.65 1.63 25.11
C LEU A 131 5.60 1.89 26.28
N PHE A 132 6.87 1.56 26.13
CA PHE A 132 7.87 1.59 27.22
C PHE A 132 9.07 2.47 26.89
N GLY A 133 9.23 2.92 25.63
CA GLY A 133 10.29 3.82 25.22
C GLY A 133 9.98 5.26 25.66
N ASN A 134 10.90 5.87 26.40
CA ASN A 134 10.82 7.29 26.75
C ASN A 134 11.58 8.18 25.76
N GLU A 135 12.04 7.61 24.65
CA GLU A 135 12.87 8.31 23.69
C GLU A 135 12.02 9.04 22.65
N GLU A 136 12.32 10.31 22.47
CA GLU A 136 11.73 11.08 21.36
C GLU A 136 12.29 10.59 20.03
N THR A 137 11.40 10.41 19.07
CA THR A 137 11.77 10.18 17.69
C THR A 137 11.44 11.43 16.88
N ILE A 138 12.14 11.67 15.80
CA ILE A 138 11.85 12.83 14.93
C ILE A 138 10.41 12.84 14.41
N ARG A 139 9.70 11.71 14.40
CA ARG A 139 8.29 11.66 14.03
C ARG A 139 7.40 12.47 14.96
N SER A 140 7.77 12.60 16.24
CA SER A 140 7.03 13.40 17.20
C SER A 140 7.22 14.91 16.99
N THR A 141 8.27 15.31 16.25
CA THR A 141 8.59 16.71 15.94
C THR A 141 8.27 17.10 14.50
N MET A 142 7.96 16.14 13.62
CA MET A 142 7.60 16.42 12.24
C MET A 142 6.24 17.13 12.16
N GLU A 143 6.27 18.35 11.65
CA GLU A 143 5.05 19.08 11.33
C GLU A 143 4.53 18.62 9.96
N ALA A 144 3.31 18.10 9.93
CA ALA A 144 2.61 17.90 8.67
C ALA A 144 2.14 19.27 8.13
N GLY A 145 2.28 19.49 6.84
CA GLY A 145 1.82 20.72 6.19
C GLY A 145 0.35 21.04 6.51
N SER A 146 0.03 22.32 6.57
CA SER A 146 -1.34 22.82 6.71
C SER A 146 -1.79 23.41 5.38
N PHE A 147 -2.97 23.03 4.91
CA PHE A 147 -3.52 23.45 3.62
C PHE A 147 -4.75 24.32 3.80
N THR A 148 -4.97 25.22 2.85
CA THR A 148 -6.22 25.99 2.73
C THR A 148 -7.37 25.07 2.31
N GLY A 149 -8.62 25.52 2.53
CA GLY A 149 -9.80 24.73 2.13
C GLY A 149 -9.81 24.33 0.64
N GLY A 150 -9.36 25.21 -0.25
CA GLY A 150 -9.23 24.92 -1.67
C GLY A 150 -8.19 23.83 -1.98
N GLU A 151 -7.03 23.89 -1.32
CA GLU A 151 -5.98 22.88 -1.45
C GLU A 151 -6.42 21.53 -0.88
N ILE A 152 -7.16 21.52 0.22
CA ILE A 152 -7.74 20.29 0.80
C ILE A 152 -8.66 19.61 -0.20
N VAL A 153 -9.61 20.37 -0.80
CA VAL A 153 -10.52 19.82 -1.81
C VAL A 153 -9.75 19.31 -3.03
N LYS A 154 -8.75 20.06 -3.50
CA LYS A 154 -7.87 19.62 -4.59
C LYS A 154 -7.16 18.31 -4.23
N THR A 155 -6.61 18.22 -3.02
CA THR A 155 -5.94 17.00 -2.52
C THR A 155 -6.90 15.81 -2.47
N MET A 156 -8.16 15.99 -2.06
CA MET A 156 -9.19 14.93 -2.11
C MET A 156 -9.44 14.45 -3.54
N VAL A 157 -9.58 15.37 -4.49
CA VAL A 157 -9.83 15.05 -5.90
C VAL A 157 -8.61 14.37 -6.54
N ASP A 158 -7.43 14.89 -6.29
CA ASP A 158 -6.19 14.31 -6.83
C ASP A 158 -5.92 12.93 -6.22
N GLY A 159 -6.15 12.75 -4.92
CA GLY A 159 -6.09 11.45 -4.25
C GLY A 159 -7.08 10.43 -4.82
N PHE A 160 -8.30 10.84 -5.15
CA PHE A 160 -9.28 9.99 -5.82
C PHE A 160 -8.85 9.59 -7.24
N ARG A 161 -8.31 10.55 -8.00
CA ARG A 161 -7.91 10.34 -9.41
C ARG A 161 -6.61 9.57 -9.58
N GLN A 162 -5.60 9.86 -8.78
CA GLN A 162 -4.22 9.43 -9.00
C GLN A 162 -3.66 8.60 -7.83
N GLY A 163 -4.28 8.71 -6.64
CA GLY A 163 -3.68 8.22 -5.41
C GLY A 163 -2.65 9.20 -4.84
N MET A 164 -1.85 8.75 -3.91
CA MET A 164 -0.72 9.51 -3.38
C MET A 164 0.62 8.88 -3.82
N PHE A 165 1.72 9.60 -3.64
CA PHE A 165 3.06 9.28 -4.11
C PHE A 165 3.51 7.81 -3.91
N HIS A 166 3.13 7.16 -2.81
CA HIS A 166 3.46 5.76 -2.56
C HIS A 166 2.35 4.76 -2.94
N ALA A 167 1.25 5.24 -3.48
CA ALA A 167 0.08 4.46 -3.85
C ALA A 167 -0.54 4.93 -5.17
N GLU A 168 0.26 5.57 -6.01
CA GLU A 168 -0.12 5.92 -7.37
C GLU A 168 -0.39 4.65 -8.18
N SER A 169 -1.45 4.68 -8.94
CA SER A 169 -1.76 3.60 -9.90
C SER A 169 -2.33 4.17 -11.18
N ILE A 170 -2.24 3.40 -12.25
CA ILE A 170 -2.73 3.80 -13.57
C ILE A 170 -4.23 3.60 -13.75
N HIS A 171 -4.98 3.43 -12.67
CA HIS A 171 -6.44 3.24 -12.70
C HIS A 171 -7.19 4.37 -13.42
N THR A 172 -6.62 5.58 -13.43
CA THR A 172 -7.19 6.78 -14.05
C THR A 172 -7.53 6.60 -15.53
N TYR A 173 -6.74 5.84 -16.26
CA TYR A 173 -6.89 5.77 -17.74
C TYR A 173 -7.94 4.78 -18.21
N LEU A 174 -8.21 3.71 -17.48
CA LEU A 174 -9.17 2.68 -17.88
C LEU A 174 -10.10 2.28 -16.73
N VAL A 175 -9.55 1.88 -15.61
CA VAL A 175 -10.30 1.29 -14.48
C VAL A 175 -11.31 2.30 -13.94
N MET A 176 -10.88 3.52 -13.66
CA MET A 176 -11.74 4.57 -13.14
C MET A 176 -12.88 4.95 -14.09
N PRO A 177 -12.65 5.26 -15.38
CA PRO A 177 -13.74 5.54 -16.31
C PRO A 177 -14.76 4.42 -16.42
N VAL A 178 -14.32 3.16 -16.52
CA VAL A 178 -15.21 1.99 -16.59
C VAL A 178 -16.03 1.86 -15.30
N CYS A 179 -15.42 2.01 -14.15
CA CYS A 179 -16.11 1.96 -12.88
C CYS A 179 -17.12 3.10 -12.73
N LEU A 180 -16.76 4.34 -13.08
CA LEU A 180 -17.67 5.49 -12.98
C LEU A 180 -18.86 5.37 -13.93
N LEU A 181 -18.63 4.93 -15.16
CA LEU A 181 -19.72 4.70 -16.13
C LEU A 181 -20.66 3.60 -15.63
N TYR A 182 -20.13 2.50 -15.10
CA TYR A 182 -20.95 1.45 -14.53
C TYR A 182 -21.71 1.92 -13.27
N PHE A 183 -21.09 2.73 -12.42
CA PHE A 183 -21.74 3.33 -11.26
C PHE A 183 -22.97 4.16 -11.67
N LEU A 184 -22.81 5.00 -12.67
CA LEU A 184 -23.91 5.80 -13.20
C LEU A 184 -25.03 4.89 -13.79
N PHE A 185 -24.66 3.94 -14.63
CA PHE A 185 -25.60 2.99 -15.24
C PHE A 185 -26.39 2.21 -14.17
N LEU A 186 -25.71 1.65 -13.18
CA LEU A 186 -26.29 0.87 -12.11
C LEU A 186 -27.31 1.69 -11.29
N ASN A 187 -26.90 2.88 -10.86
CA ASN A 187 -27.74 3.72 -10.01
C ASN A 187 -28.93 4.33 -10.78
N VAL A 188 -28.76 4.72 -12.04
CA VAL A 188 -29.88 5.11 -12.92
C VAL A 188 -30.86 3.95 -13.09
N SER A 189 -30.36 2.71 -13.24
CA SER A 189 -31.24 1.52 -13.31
C SER A 189 -32.03 1.30 -12.03
N TYR A 190 -31.39 1.45 -10.84
CA TYR A 190 -32.09 1.38 -9.56
C TYR A 190 -33.17 2.45 -9.42
N ILE A 191 -32.86 3.70 -9.79
CA ILE A 191 -33.83 4.81 -9.73
C ILE A 191 -35.02 4.54 -10.66
N ARG A 192 -34.76 4.15 -11.92
CA ARG A 192 -35.82 3.85 -12.90
C ARG A 192 -36.75 2.71 -12.45
N LYS A 193 -36.21 1.73 -11.70
CA LYS A 193 -36.96 0.61 -11.15
C LYS A 193 -37.64 0.93 -9.81
N GLY A 194 -37.50 2.14 -9.29
CA GLY A 194 -38.01 2.52 -7.97
C GLY A 194 -37.34 1.81 -6.79
N ASN A 195 -36.18 1.15 -7.03
CA ASN A 195 -35.46 0.38 -6.02
C ASN A 195 -34.36 1.22 -5.35
N THR A 196 -34.72 2.27 -4.64
CA THR A 196 -33.75 3.14 -3.93
C THR A 196 -32.96 2.38 -2.85
N LYS A 197 -33.57 1.36 -2.23
CA LYS A 197 -32.84 0.51 -1.25
C LYS A 197 -31.67 -0.23 -1.90
N GLY A 198 -31.81 -0.63 -3.17
CA GLY A 198 -30.72 -1.28 -3.91
C GLY A 198 -29.47 -0.42 -4.01
N ILE A 199 -29.60 0.91 -4.10
CA ILE A 199 -28.46 1.84 -4.16
C ILE A 199 -27.57 1.70 -2.90
N PHE A 200 -28.18 1.60 -1.72
CA PHE A 200 -27.46 1.56 -0.44
C PHE A 200 -26.98 0.16 -0.04
N HIS A 201 -27.56 -0.89 -0.61
CA HIS A 201 -27.22 -2.28 -0.27
C HIS A 201 -26.34 -2.97 -1.30
N ASP A 202 -26.12 -2.37 -2.44
CA ASP A 202 -25.22 -2.94 -3.45
C ASP A 202 -23.75 -2.82 -3.03
N GLY A 203 -23.08 -3.98 -2.95
CA GLY A 203 -21.67 -4.03 -2.57
C GLY A 203 -20.74 -3.23 -3.48
N TYR A 204 -21.11 -3.06 -4.76
CA TYR A 204 -20.36 -2.21 -5.67
C TYR A 204 -20.42 -0.72 -5.26
N ASN A 205 -21.59 -0.24 -4.91
CA ASN A 205 -21.74 1.13 -4.43
C ASN A 205 -20.97 1.36 -3.12
N LEU A 206 -20.89 0.35 -2.25
CA LEU A 206 -20.07 0.43 -1.04
C LEU A 206 -18.58 0.57 -1.36
N LEU A 207 -18.07 -0.10 -2.41
CA LEU A 207 -16.69 0.09 -2.86
C LEU A 207 -16.46 1.53 -3.35
N MET A 208 -17.40 2.09 -4.12
CA MET A 208 -17.31 3.49 -4.58
C MET A 208 -17.33 4.49 -3.42
N VAL A 209 -18.19 4.25 -2.41
CA VAL A 209 -18.22 5.06 -1.18
C VAL A 209 -16.89 4.95 -0.43
N LEU A 210 -16.28 3.75 -0.35
CA LEU A 210 -14.99 3.56 0.31
C LEU A 210 -13.86 4.32 -0.40
N LEU A 211 -13.84 4.36 -1.73
CA LEU A 211 -12.90 5.17 -2.51
C LEU A 211 -13.01 6.67 -2.18
N VAL A 212 -14.24 7.18 -2.15
CA VAL A 212 -14.50 8.57 -1.77
C VAL A 212 -14.10 8.82 -0.32
N PHE A 213 -14.47 7.93 0.60
CA PHE A 213 -14.11 8.03 2.02
C PHE A 213 -12.60 8.14 2.22
N ASN A 214 -11.82 7.25 1.61
CA ASN A 214 -10.36 7.30 1.71
C ASN A 214 -9.78 8.61 1.16
N SER A 215 -10.33 9.10 0.07
CA SER A 215 -9.90 10.37 -0.55
C SER A 215 -10.26 11.57 0.32
N VAL A 216 -11.42 11.55 0.97
CA VAL A 216 -11.83 12.59 1.94
C VAL A 216 -10.91 12.57 3.17
N VAL A 217 -10.63 11.39 3.73
CA VAL A 217 -9.70 11.24 4.86
C VAL A 217 -8.30 11.73 4.47
N TYR A 218 -7.86 11.46 3.24
CA TYR A 218 -6.59 11.94 2.71
C TYR A 218 -6.49 13.47 2.73
N GLY A 219 -7.52 14.18 2.28
CA GLY A 219 -7.55 15.63 2.30
C GLY A 219 -7.71 16.22 3.72
N ILE A 220 -8.58 15.63 4.56
CA ILE A 220 -8.80 16.08 5.94
C ILE A 220 -7.53 16.01 6.80
N TYR A 221 -6.62 15.13 6.49
CA TYR A 221 -5.32 15.04 7.19
C TYR A 221 -4.58 16.40 7.20
N TYR A 222 -4.68 17.18 6.13
CA TYR A 222 -4.03 18.49 6.01
C TYR A 222 -4.81 19.64 6.68
N LEU A 223 -5.96 19.32 7.30
CA LEU A 223 -6.71 20.24 8.14
C LEU A 223 -6.12 20.22 9.56
N GLU A 224 -5.24 21.16 9.89
CA GLU A 224 -4.51 21.21 11.16
C GLU A 224 -5.40 21.09 12.40
N PRO A 225 -6.54 21.83 12.54
CA PRO A 225 -7.38 21.72 13.73
C PRO A 225 -7.91 20.32 13.98
N PHE A 226 -8.22 19.57 12.90
CA PHE A 226 -8.72 18.21 13.00
C PHE A 226 -7.61 17.24 13.42
N ARG A 227 -6.42 17.36 12.83
CA ARG A 227 -5.25 16.56 13.18
C ARG A 227 -4.85 16.80 14.64
N SER A 228 -4.72 18.06 15.06
CA SER A 228 -4.39 18.45 16.44
C SER A 228 -5.42 17.92 17.45
N LEU A 229 -6.70 17.88 17.08
CA LEU A 229 -7.75 17.29 17.93
C LEU A 229 -7.52 15.79 18.14
N ILE A 230 -7.20 15.04 17.08
CA ILE A 230 -6.91 13.59 17.17
C ILE A 230 -5.70 13.36 18.07
N GLU A 231 -4.62 14.11 17.86
CA GLU A 231 -3.39 14.00 18.64
C GLU A 231 -3.59 14.35 20.12
N LYS A 232 -4.49 15.30 20.41
CA LYS A 232 -4.86 15.65 21.78
C LYS A 232 -5.70 14.56 22.47
N ILE A 233 -6.61 13.92 21.73
CA ILE A 233 -7.47 12.85 22.28
C ILE A 233 -6.69 11.56 22.46
N VAL A 234 -5.78 11.25 21.53
CA VAL A 234 -5.00 10.02 21.51
C VAL A 234 -3.51 10.35 21.35
N PRO A 235 -2.82 10.81 22.41
CA PRO A 235 -1.41 11.25 22.33
C PRO A 235 -0.45 10.25 21.65
N PRO A 236 -0.59 8.93 21.80
CA PRO A 236 0.24 7.96 21.08
C PRO A 236 0.14 8.02 19.56
N LEU A 237 -0.89 8.69 19.00
CA LEU A 237 -1.06 8.90 17.56
C LEU A 237 -0.43 10.21 17.06
N LYS A 238 0.34 10.93 17.89
CA LYS A 238 1.06 12.13 17.46
C LYS A 238 1.98 11.79 16.30
N GLY A 239 1.88 12.57 15.21
CA GLY A 239 2.61 12.33 13.97
C GLY A 239 2.12 11.12 13.15
N TRP A 240 0.99 10.51 13.51
CA TRP A 240 0.42 9.43 12.71
C TRP A 240 -0.23 9.94 11.43
N GLN A 241 0.23 9.41 10.31
CA GLN A 241 -0.22 9.77 8.97
C GLN A 241 -1.50 9.00 8.58
N PHE A 242 -2.65 9.39 9.13
CA PHE A 242 -3.92 8.73 8.84
C PHE A 242 -4.43 8.95 7.39
N ASN A 243 -3.81 9.87 6.64
CA ASN A 243 -4.01 10.00 5.19
C ASN A 243 -3.62 8.73 4.40
N ARG A 244 -2.85 7.84 4.98
CA ARG A 244 -2.45 6.58 4.33
C ARG A 244 -3.59 5.58 4.13
N THR A 245 -4.81 5.87 4.58
CA THR A 245 -6.01 5.13 4.13
C THR A 245 -6.12 5.09 2.61
N ILE A 246 -5.58 6.11 1.91
CA ILE A 246 -5.52 6.16 0.44
C ILE A 246 -4.73 4.98 -0.18
N PHE A 247 -3.83 4.35 0.58
CA PHE A 247 -3.06 3.18 0.15
C PHE A 247 -3.92 1.97 -0.20
N PHE A 248 -5.15 1.92 0.27
CA PHE A 248 -6.11 0.86 -0.07
C PHE A 248 -6.85 1.10 -1.38
N ASN A 249 -6.83 2.33 -1.91
CA ASN A 249 -7.56 2.68 -3.13
C ASN A 249 -7.16 1.86 -4.36
N PRO A 250 -5.88 1.53 -4.62
CA PRO A 250 -5.54 0.65 -5.73
C PRO A 250 -6.26 -0.70 -5.66
N PHE A 251 -6.30 -1.33 -4.50
CA PHE A 251 -7.06 -2.57 -4.29
C PHE A 251 -8.56 -2.37 -4.53
N VAL A 252 -9.15 -1.32 -3.96
CA VAL A 252 -10.60 -1.05 -4.07
C VAL A 252 -10.99 -0.77 -5.53
N TRP A 253 -10.18 0.00 -6.28
CA TRP A 253 -10.40 0.25 -7.71
C TRP A 253 -10.38 -1.04 -8.52
N TYR A 254 -9.37 -1.88 -8.36
CA TYR A 254 -9.26 -3.13 -9.12
C TYR A 254 -10.29 -4.17 -8.69
N LEU A 255 -10.71 -4.18 -7.42
CA LEU A 255 -11.84 -4.99 -6.97
C LEU A 255 -13.16 -4.50 -7.58
N ALA A 256 -13.41 -3.18 -7.60
CA ALA A 256 -14.58 -2.61 -8.23
C ALA A 256 -14.61 -2.93 -9.73
N PHE A 257 -13.49 -2.78 -10.44
CA PHE A 257 -13.34 -3.14 -11.84
C PHE A 257 -13.65 -4.63 -12.08
N LEU A 258 -13.09 -5.53 -11.28
CA LEU A 258 -13.37 -6.95 -11.34
C LEU A 258 -14.87 -7.24 -11.16
N VAL A 259 -15.54 -6.58 -10.22
CA VAL A 259 -17.00 -6.71 -10.02
C VAL A 259 -17.75 -6.28 -11.29
N VAL A 260 -17.36 -5.16 -11.91
CA VAL A 260 -17.97 -4.70 -13.17
C VAL A 260 -17.81 -5.74 -14.27
N LEU A 261 -16.58 -6.21 -14.48
CA LEU A 261 -16.30 -7.19 -15.54
C LEU A 261 -17.10 -8.48 -15.35
N VAL A 262 -17.13 -9.02 -14.14
CA VAL A 262 -17.89 -10.25 -13.84
C VAL A 262 -19.40 -10.03 -14.06
N ARG A 263 -19.97 -8.92 -13.58
CA ARG A 263 -21.40 -8.63 -13.75
C ARG A 263 -21.78 -8.46 -15.22
N LEU A 264 -20.95 -7.78 -16.03
CA LEU A 264 -21.19 -7.64 -17.46
C LEU A 264 -21.03 -8.96 -18.21
N TYR A 265 -20.02 -9.76 -17.86
CA TYR A 265 -19.80 -11.08 -18.44
C TYR A 265 -20.99 -12.02 -18.24
N GLN A 266 -21.64 -11.92 -17.08
CA GLN A 266 -22.80 -12.75 -16.70
C GLN A 266 -24.09 -12.42 -17.45
N GLU A 267 -24.18 -11.28 -18.15
CA GLU A 267 -25.27 -11.00 -19.05
C GLU A 267 -25.30 -11.95 -20.24
N LYS A 268 -24.26 -12.76 -20.45
CA LYS A 268 -24.12 -13.80 -21.49
C LYS A 268 -24.34 -13.29 -22.92
N LYS A 269 -24.31 -11.98 -23.14
CA LYS A 269 -24.35 -11.38 -24.46
C LYS A 269 -22.94 -11.43 -25.06
N LYS A 270 -22.80 -12.06 -26.23
CA LYS A 270 -21.47 -12.29 -26.85
C LYS A 270 -20.60 -11.02 -26.92
N TRP A 271 -21.21 -9.90 -27.27
CA TRP A 271 -20.47 -8.63 -27.35
C TRP A 271 -20.00 -8.12 -25.99
N LEU A 272 -20.78 -8.34 -24.92
CA LEU A 272 -20.35 -7.99 -23.55
C LEU A 272 -19.23 -8.90 -23.06
N CYS A 273 -19.27 -10.19 -23.34
CA CYS A 273 -18.19 -11.10 -23.02
C CYS A 273 -16.87 -10.67 -23.69
N ILE A 274 -16.94 -10.37 -25.01
CA ILE A 274 -15.79 -9.85 -25.77
C ILE A 274 -15.30 -8.52 -25.17
N LEU A 275 -16.20 -7.61 -24.87
CA LEU A 275 -15.86 -6.31 -24.28
C LEU A 275 -15.14 -6.49 -22.94
N THR A 276 -15.62 -7.35 -22.05
CA THR A 276 -15.00 -7.58 -20.74
C THR A 276 -13.63 -8.23 -20.86
N ASP A 277 -13.45 -9.17 -21.80
CA ASP A 277 -12.14 -9.77 -22.09
C ASP A 277 -11.16 -8.70 -22.61
N LEU A 278 -11.59 -7.85 -23.53
CA LEU A 278 -10.78 -6.75 -24.06
C LEU A 278 -10.41 -5.74 -22.97
N LEU A 279 -11.35 -5.37 -22.09
CA LEU A 279 -11.07 -4.46 -20.97
C LEU A 279 -10.09 -5.07 -19.98
N ALA A 280 -10.21 -6.36 -19.68
CA ALA A 280 -9.30 -7.06 -18.79
C ALA A 280 -7.88 -7.14 -19.38
N VAL A 281 -7.76 -7.47 -20.67
CA VAL A 281 -6.47 -7.47 -21.39
C VAL A 281 -5.90 -6.06 -21.46
N ALA A 282 -6.70 -5.05 -21.78
CA ALA A 282 -6.27 -3.66 -21.85
C ALA A 282 -5.73 -3.17 -20.48
N ALA A 283 -6.35 -3.58 -19.38
CA ALA A 283 -5.84 -3.25 -18.04
C ALA A 283 -4.44 -3.84 -17.80
N VAL A 284 -4.22 -5.10 -18.20
CA VAL A 284 -2.89 -5.74 -18.12
C VAL A 284 -1.86 -4.99 -18.98
N LEU A 285 -2.22 -4.73 -20.24
CA LEU A 285 -1.31 -4.05 -21.19
C LEU A 285 -0.96 -2.64 -20.71
N LEU A 286 -1.94 -1.88 -20.21
CA LEU A 286 -1.68 -0.54 -19.66
C LEU A 286 -0.69 -0.57 -18.50
N ILE A 287 -0.77 -1.58 -17.62
CA ILE A 287 0.19 -1.72 -16.52
C ILE A 287 1.57 -2.08 -17.05
N VAL A 288 1.66 -3.09 -17.92
CA VAL A 288 2.94 -3.58 -18.45
C VAL A 288 3.67 -2.49 -19.23
N PHE A 289 2.95 -1.72 -20.05
CA PHE A 289 3.53 -0.68 -20.91
C PHE A 289 3.50 0.72 -20.29
N SER A 290 3.16 0.85 -19.02
CA SER A 290 3.20 2.13 -18.33
C SER A 290 4.62 2.48 -17.89
N GLY A 291 5.11 3.64 -18.31
CA GLY A 291 6.39 4.22 -17.87
C GLY A 291 6.31 4.84 -16.48
N THR A 292 5.47 4.35 -15.58
CA THR A 292 5.41 4.84 -14.20
C THR A 292 6.71 4.55 -13.45
N ARG A 293 7.03 5.40 -12.48
CA ARG A 293 8.31 5.41 -11.76
C ARG A 293 8.76 4.04 -11.21
N TYR A 294 7.82 3.22 -10.78
CA TYR A 294 8.13 1.94 -10.12
C TYR A 294 7.86 0.71 -10.99
N ASN A 295 7.68 0.89 -12.30
CA ASN A 295 7.48 -0.24 -13.21
C ASN A 295 8.82 -0.77 -13.72
N ASP A 296 9.51 -1.54 -12.87
CA ASP A 296 10.83 -2.10 -13.19
C ASP A 296 10.81 -2.96 -14.46
N LEU A 297 9.72 -3.71 -14.70
CA LEU A 297 9.61 -4.52 -15.93
C LEU A 297 9.68 -3.63 -17.18
N TYR A 298 8.90 -2.53 -17.21
CA TYR A 298 8.91 -1.59 -18.33
C TYR A 298 10.29 -0.97 -18.52
N HIS A 299 10.88 -0.42 -17.45
CA HIS A 299 12.17 0.24 -17.52
C HIS A 299 13.29 -0.71 -17.94
N THR A 300 13.31 -1.93 -17.39
CA THR A 300 14.28 -2.97 -17.80
C THR A 300 14.13 -3.34 -19.28
N CYS A 301 12.90 -3.55 -19.76
CA CYS A 301 12.66 -3.89 -21.16
C CYS A 301 13.02 -2.74 -22.08
N VAL A 302 12.72 -1.48 -21.71
CA VAL A 302 13.04 -0.28 -22.51
C VAL A 302 14.56 -0.05 -22.54
N ALA A 303 15.24 -0.17 -21.40
CA ALA A 303 16.71 -0.06 -21.32
C ALA A 303 17.37 -1.09 -22.24
N LYS A 304 16.94 -2.36 -22.17
CA LYS A 304 17.50 -3.42 -23.01
C LYS A 304 17.21 -3.22 -24.50
N ALA A 305 16.00 -2.78 -24.84
CA ALA A 305 15.67 -2.42 -26.22
C ALA A 305 16.53 -1.27 -26.74
N TYR A 306 16.81 -0.27 -25.89
CA TYR A 306 17.68 0.84 -26.23
C TYR A 306 19.11 0.37 -26.51
N GLU A 307 19.68 -0.50 -25.67
CA GLU A 307 20.99 -1.10 -25.88
C GLU A 307 21.08 -1.80 -27.24
N ILE A 308 20.10 -2.67 -27.53
CA ILE A 308 20.07 -3.43 -28.78
C ILE A 308 19.93 -2.51 -30.01
N LEU A 309 19.05 -1.52 -29.95
CA LEU A 309 18.74 -0.66 -31.10
C LEU A 309 19.78 0.45 -31.33
N LYS A 310 20.40 0.94 -30.28
CA LYS A 310 21.37 2.05 -30.34
C LYS A 310 22.82 1.61 -30.22
N GLY A 311 23.08 0.35 -29.81
CA GLY A 311 24.45 -0.14 -29.60
C GLY A 311 25.19 0.58 -28.47
N LYS A 312 24.43 1.13 -27.49
CA LYS A 312 24.96 1.86 -26.35
C LYS A 312 24.38 1.29 -25.06
N GLU A 313 25.21 1.16 -24.04
CA GLU A 313 24.76 0.77 -22.72
C GLU A 313 23.79 1.82 -22.14
N SER A 314 22.83 1.36 -21.34
CA SER A 314 21.96 2.22 -20.57
C SER A 314 22.75 2.89 -19.44
N ASN A 315 22.36 4.11 -19.07
CA ASN A 315 22.89 4.77 -17.89
C ASN A 315 22.23 4.26 -16.58
N ASP A 316 21.23 3.40 -16.68
CA ASP A 316 20.56 2.84 -15.52
C ASP A 316 21.37 1.68 -14.96
N LEU A 317 21.68 1.75 -13.66
CA LEU A 317 22.38 0.66 -12.97
C LEU A 317 21.48 -0.56 -12.85
N SER A 318 22.00 -1.73 -13.19
CA SER A 318 21.40 -3.00 -12.80
C SER A 318 21.55 -3.22 -11.28
N TYR A 319 20.80 -4.17 -10.73
CA TYR A 319 20.97 -4.55 -9.31
C TYR A 319 22.40 -5.03 -9.00
N GLY A 320 23.01 -5.80 -9.92
CA GLY A 320 24.40 -6.25 -9.76
C GLY A 320 25.41 -5.10 -9.72
N GLU A 321 25.24 -4.11 -10.59
CA GLU A 321 26.09 -2.93 -10.60
C GLU A 321 25.86 -2.03 -9.37
N PHE A 322 24.61 -1.87 -8.95
CA PHE A 322 24.28 -1.07 -7.75
C PHE A 322 24.88 -1.66 -6.49
N TYR A 323 24.75 -2.97 -6.27
CA TYR A 323 25.26 -3.62 -5.06
C TYR A 323 26.73 -4.01 -5.13
N SER A 324 27.28 -4.18 -6.35
CA SER A 324 28.72 -4.41 -6.62
C SER A 324 29.36 -5.47 -5.73
N GLU A 325 28.76 -6.66 -5.62
CA GLU A 325 29.16 -7.73 -4.69
C GLU A 325 30.65 -8.08 -4.81
N GLU A 326 31.15 -8.27 -6.05
CA GLU A 326 32.55 -8.62 -6.30
C GLU A 326 33.51 -7.54 -5.79
N LEU A 327 33.17 -6.25 -6.03
CA LEU A 327 33.95 -5.12 -5.56
C LEU A 327 34.03 -5.07 -4.04
N PHE A 328 32.89 -5.24 -3.35
CA PHE A 328 32.87 -5.18 -1.89
C PHE A 328 33.43 -6.44 -1.23
N ALA A 329 33.34 -7.62 -1.89
CA ALA A 329 34.05 -8.82 -1.45
C ALA A 329 35.57 -8.60 -1.43
N LYS A 330 36.10 -8.06 -2.53
CA LYS A 330 37.52 -7.70 -2.64
C LYS A 330 37.91 -6.59 -1.66
N ALA A 331 37.10 -5.55 -1.50
CA ALA A 331 37.38 -4.49 -0.55
C ALA A 331 37.47 -5.02 0.88
N LYS A 332 36.57 -5.94 1.29
CA LYS A 332 36.63 -6.58 2.63
C LYS A 332 37.92 -7.38 2.82
N GLU A 333 38.37 -8.08 1.79
CA GLU A 333 39.63 -8.83 1.82
C GLU A 333 40.83 -7.89 1.94
N ASP A 334 40.89 -6.85 1.09
CA ASP A 334 42.00 -5.90 1.06
C ASP A 334 42.19 -5.13 2.37
N ILE A 335 41.09 -4.79 3.06
CA ILE A 335 41.17 -4.08 4.36
C ILE A 335 41.21 -5.04 5.57
N GLY A 336 41.09 -6.35 5.36
CA GLY A 336 41.01 -7.33 6.45
C GLY A 336 39.77 -7.13 7.32
N TYR A 337 38.59 -6.81 6.71
CA TYR A 337 37.36 -6.50 7.42
C TYR A 337 36.94 -7.62 8.39
N ASN A 338 36.71 -7.27 9.66
CA ASN A 338 36.37 -8.21 10.72
C ASN A 338 35.15 -7.73 11.56
N GLY A 339 34.19 -7.07 10.91
CA GLY A 339 32.94 -6.65 11.53
C GLY A 339 32.97 -5.23 12.12
N GLU A 340 33.95 -4.41 11.76
CA GLU A 340 34.04 -3.02 12.19
C GLU A 340 32.85 -2.20 11.68
N TRP A 341 32.44 -1.21 12.47
CA TRP A 341 31.42 -0.26 12.09
C TRP A 341 31.96 0.71 11.01
N SER A 342 31.18 0.84 9.97
CA SER A 342 31.49 1.69 8.82
C SER A 342 30.40 2.75 8.60
N ALA A 343 30.62 3.66 7.68
CA ALA A 343 29.61 4.57 7.15
C ALA A 343 29.83 4.74 5.66
N ALA A 344 28.77 4.88 4.88
CA ALA A 344 28.84 5.13 3.44
C ALA A 344 29.15 6.61 3.18
N TYR A 345 30.01 6.89 2.20
CA TYR A 345 30.25 8.23 1.73
C TYR A 345 30.14 8.28 0.20
N GLY A 346 29.22 9.08 -0.29
CA GLY A 346 28.98 9.23 -1.74
C GLY A 346 28.16 8.11 -2.40
N PHE A 347 27.66 7.13 -1.62
CA PHE A 347 26.79 6.07 -2.10
C PHE A 347 25.77 5.67 -1.01
N HIS A 348 24.75 4.90 -1.41
CA HIS A 348 23.67 4.52 -0.50
C HIS A 348 24.12 3.45 0.51
N PRO A 349 23.84 3.60 1.83
CA PRO A 349 24.29 2.68 2.87
C PRO A 349 23.77 1.24 2.70
N ALA A 350 22.62 1.04 2.05
CA ALA A 350 22.12 -0.30 1.73
C ALA A 350 23.12 -1.17 0.95
N ILE A 351 24.09 -0.58 0.26
CA ILE A 351 25.17 -1.29 -0.42
C ILE A 351 26.09 -1.97 0.59
N LEU A 352 26.42 -1.28 1.68
CA LEU A 352 27.21 -1.86 2.77
C LEU A 352 26.44 -2.99 3.46
N GLU A 353 25.18 -2.73 3.83
CA GLU A 353 24.31 -3.71 4.48
C GLU A 353 24.14 -4.98 3.64
N TYR A 354 23.88 -4.81 2.33
CA TYR A 354 23.74 -5.93 1.39
C TYR A 354 25.02 -6.77 1.32
N ASN A 355 26.17 -6.14 1.36
CA ASN A 355 27.48 -6.82 1.33
C ASN A 355 27.95 -7.31 2.71
N GLY A 356 27.10 -7.29 3.73
CA GLY A 356 27.41 -7.78 5.08
C GLY A 356 28.45 -6.93 5.83
N ILE A 357 28.49 -5.64 5.52
CA ILE A 357 29.33 -4.67 6.21
C ILE A 357 28.46 -3.92 7.22
N SER A 358 28.86 -3.95 8.50
CA SER A 358 28.14 -3.25 9.56
C SER A 358 28.23 -1.74 9.35
N THR A 359 27.08 -1.05 9.39
CA THR A 359 27.03 0.38 9.13
C THR A 359 26.30 1.15 10.21
N LEU A 360 26.78 2.37 10.48
CA LEU A 360 26.14 3.32 11.40
C LEU A 360 25.03 4.10 10.71
N ASP A 361 25.05 4.16 9.41
CA ASP A 361 24.09 4.88 8.58
C ASP A 361 23.03 3.93 8.01
N GLY A 362 21.90 4.50 7.60
CA GLY A 362 20.81 3.73 7.04
C GLY A 362 19.49 4.48 6.98
N TYR A 363 18.50 3.83 6.38
CA TYR A 363 17.12 4.30 6.35
C TYR A 363 16.28 3.47 7.31
N LEU A 364 16.06 3.98 8.53
CA LEU A 364 15.34 3.26 9.58
C LEU A 364 14.34 4.19 10.28
N GLY A 365 13.11 3.74 10.42
CA GLY A 365 12.03 4.56 10.98
C GLY A 365 11.96 4.62 12.52
N PHE A 366 12.84 3.93 13.25
CA PHE A 366 12.67 3.64 14.68
C PHE A 366 13.94 3.77 15.51
N TYR A 367 14.85 4.66 15.16
CA TYR A 367 15.95 5.02 16.03
C TYR A 367 15.63 6.31 16.81
N SER A 368 16.30 6.47 17.97
CA SER A 368 16.11 7.65 18.80
C SER A 368 16.65 8.91 18.13
N GLN A 369 16.10 10.05 18.50
CA GLN A 369 16.61 11.34 18.07
C GLN A 369 18.07 11.53 18.52
N ASP A 370 18.42 11.07 19.72
CA ASP A 370 19.80 11.10 20.24
C ASP A 370 20.79 10.35 19.32
N TYR A 371 20.38 9.19 18.77
CA TYR A 371 21.21 8.50 17.79
C TYR A 371 21.45 9.34 16.53
N LYS A 372 20.41 9.95 16.00
CA LYS A 372 20.53 10.83 14.81
C LYS A 372 21.45 12.03 15.11
N ASP A 373 21.30 12.64 16.26
CA ASP A 373 22.09 13.80 16.68
C ASP A 373 23.56 13.43 16.89
N ARG A 374 23.87 12.24 17.41
CA ARG A 374 25.26 11.73 17.50
C ARG A 374 25.82 11.44 16.12
N PHE A 375 25.08 10.76 15.27
CA PHE A 375 25.54 10.47 13.91
C PHE A 375 25.74 11.76 13.10
N ARG A 376 24.87 12.76 13.27
CA ARG A 376 25.04 14.09 12.67
C ARG A 376 26.39 14.73 13.03
N LYS A 377 26.90 14.52 14.24
CA LYS A 377 28.22 15.02 14.64
C LYS A 377 29.35 14.32 13.89
N VAL A 378 29.21 13.03 13.62
CA VAL A 378 30.17 12.25 12.83
C VAL A 378 30.26 12.78 11.40
N ILE A 379 29.12 13.07 10.76
CA ILE A 379 29.06 13.53 9.36
C ILE A 379 29.06 15.06 9.22
N ALA A 380 29.17 15.81 10.32
CA ALA A 380 29.15 17.28 10.29
C ALA A 380 30.14 17.92 9.30
N PRO A 381 31.38 17.42 9.13
CA PRO A 381 32.31 17.98 8.12
C PRO A 381 31.76 17.85 6.70
N ALA A 382 31.09 16.77 6.37
CA ALA A 382 30.46 16.58 5.05
C ALA A 382 29.21 17.46 4.87
N LEU A 383 28.36 17.55 5.89
CA LEU A 383 27.16 18.40 5.86
C LEU A 383 27.49 19.89 5.75
N SER A 384 28.62 20.34 6.35
CA SER A 384 29.05 21.74 6.27
C SER A 384 29.48 22.18 4.87
N GLN A 385 29.80 21.24 3.98
CA GLN A 385 30.23 21.52 2.62
C GLN A 385 29.06 21.69 1.64
N ASN A 386 27.87 21.18 1.99
CA ASN A 386 26.71 21.19 1.10
C ASN A 386 25.41 21.40 1.88
N ALA A 387 24.83 22.59 1.73
CA ALA A 387 23.56 22.95 2.39
C ALA A 387 22.40 22.03 2.01
N ALA A 388 22.34 21.56 0.74
CA ALA A 388 21.29 20.64 0.29
C ALA A 388 21.42 19.26 0.97
N SER A 389 22.63 18.77 1.20
CA SER A 389 22.86 17.53 1.96
C SER A 389 22.48 17.69 3.44
N ALA A 390 22.77 18.85 4.04
CA ALA A 390 22.36 19.15 5.40
C ALA A 390 20.83 19.20 5.52
N GLU A 391 20.16 19.91 4.62
CA GLU A 391 18.70 19.96 4.57
C GLU A 391 18.09 18.55 4.36
N TYR A 392 18.66 17.78 3.42
CA TYR A 392 18.23 16.41 3.17
C TYR A 392 18.32 15.52 4.41
N PHE A 393 19.40 15.60 5.16
CA PHE A 393 19.60 14.86 6.40
C PHE A 393 18.66 15.33 7.50
N ASP A 394 18.57 16.65 7.69
CA ASP A 394 17.88 17.24 8.85
C ASP A 394 16.35 17.18 8.73
N THR A 395 15.80 17.28 7.51
CA THR A 395 14.34 17.39 7.30
C THR A 395 13.58 16.06 7.39
N TRP A 396 14.25 14.91 7.31
CA TRP A 396 13.57 13.62 7.32
C TRP A 396 14.11 12.64 8.36
N GLY A 397 13.28 12.31 9.34
CA GLY A 397 13.68 11.54 10.50
C GLY A 397 14.13 10.12 10.27
N ALA A 398 13.66 9.47 9.21
CA ALA A 398 14.06 8.10 8.92
C ALA A 398 15.46 8.00 8.27
N ARG A 399 16.11 9.13 7.96
CA ARG A 399 17.44 9.16 7.34
C ARG A 399 18.51 9.34 8.40
N ALA A 400 19.45 8.42 8.43
CA ALA A 400 20.72 8.54 9.10
C ALA A 400 21.86 8.33 8.08
N TYR A 401 21.82 9.06 6.95
CA TYR A 401 22.83 9.03 5.87
C TYR A 401 22.80 10.31 5.05
#